data_d21961280ae2bad273bd3fefd61f78c1
#
_entry.id   d21961280ae2bad273bd3fefd61f78c1
#
_cell.length_a   1.000
_cell.length_b   1.000
_cell.length_c   1.000
_cell.angle_alpha   90.00
_cell.angle_beta   90.00
_cell.angle_gamma   90.00
#
_symmetry.space_group_name_H-M   'P 1'
#
loop_
_entity.id
_entity.type
_entity.pdbx_description
1 polymer ?
#
loop_
_entity_poly.entity_id
_entity_poly.type
_entity_poly.pdbx_seq_one_letter_code
_entity_poly.pdbx_strand_id
1 'polypeptide(L)'
;MASSVDGGDSYAAIGEIGAPSPMGRLVTALEIGCDDRWDRRSFEVMLDGDAMLLESRSETAVLAGANLATVGGEIVQFAQAELVAPGKYRLSNLLRGRRGSIAATHPPGARFVLLDPLRLLAVDLPGELLGRALRFRAVGAGDAATPAVGLTLAGEALRPFAPVFLRVVSAGGDARFTWRRRSRSGFGWLDGTDAPLGELREAYRVTLSSGGTVRREVSVDAPFWDYPAAARAVDGIAPGATVTLRVAQIGDMTGPGIRASATFILN
;
A
#
# COMPACT_ATOMS: atom_id res chain seq x y z
N MET A 1 -15.50 9.41 20.12
CA MET A 1 -14.03 9.47 19.98
C MET A 1 -13.53 10.89 20.08
N ALA A 2 -12.32 11.10 20.55
CA ALA A 2 -11.67 12.40 20.65
C ALA A 2 -10.20 12.32 20.24
N SER A 3 -9.63 13.41 19.72
CA SER A 3 -8.23 13.51 19.36
C SER A 3 -7.54 14.66 20.06
N SER A 4 -6.22 14.55 20.22
CA SER A 4 -5.35 15.56 20.79
C SER A 4 -4.15 15.78 19.86
N VAL A 5 -3.75 17.05 19.71
CA VAL A 5 -2.60 17.50 18.92
C VAL A 5 -1.49 18.10 19.79
N ASP A 6 -1.71 18.19 21.11
CA ASP A 6 -0.88 18.83 22.11
C ASP A 6 -0.25 17.83 23.12
N GLY A 7 -0.14 16.57 22.73
CA GLY A 7 0.47 15.54 23.58
C GLY A 7 -0.48 14.90 24.57
N GLY A 8 -1.76 15.26 24.56
CA GLY A 8 -2.79 14.72 25.46
C GLY A 8 -3.24 15.68 26.54
N ASP A 9 -2.82 16.94 26.49
CA ASP A 9 -3.20 17.98 27.45
C ASP A 9 -4.69 18.37 27.25
N SER A 10 -5.13 18.44 25.98
CA SER A 10 -6.55 18.64 25.65
C SER A 10 -7.04 17.65 24.60
N TYR A 11 -8.35 17.40 24.58
CA TYR A 11 -9.00 16.49 23.61
C TYR A 11 -10.24 17.14 23.01
N ALA A 12 -10.28 17.19 21.68
CA ALA A 12 -11.45 17.62 20.91
C ALA A 12 -12.25 16.40 20.43
N ALA A 13 -13.57 16.46 20.54
CA ALA A 13 -14.44 15.43 19.99
C ALA A 13 -14.33 15.39 18.46
N ILE A 14 -14.18 14.19 17.88
CA ILE A 14 -14.06 13.99 16.44
C ILE A 14 -15.20 13.15 15.85
N GLY A 15 -16.03 12.53 16.66
CA GLY A 15 -17.21 11.79 16.24
C GLY A 15 -17.49 10.56 17.10
N GLU A 16 -18.51 9.81 16.69
CA GLU A 16 -18.99 8.61 17.36
C GLU A 16 -19.00 7.41 16.41
N ILE A 17 -18.85 6.22 16.98
CA ILE A 17 -18.94 4.94 16.26
C ILE A 17 -20.02 4.12 16.97
N GLY A 18 -21.08 3.76 16.23
CA GLY A 18 -22.24 3.06 16.78
C GLY A 18 -22.04 1.56 16.99
N ALA A 19 -21.09 0.93 16.28
CA ALA A 19 -20.82 -0.50 16.39
C ALA A 19 -19.38 -0.82 15.98
N PRO A 20 -18.74 -1.85 16.55
CA PRO A 20 -17.40 -2.26 16.17
C PRO A 20 -17.40 -2.85 14.74
N SER A 21 -16.37 -2.58 13.97
CA SER A 21 -16.11 -3.27 12.72
C SER A 21 -15.70 -4.72 12.99
N PRO A 22 -16.03 -5.70 12.13
CA PRO A 22 -15.53 -7.06 12.27
C PRO A 22 -14.01 -7.07 12.41
N MET A 23 -13.53 -7.65 13.51
CA MET A 23 -12.11 -7.72 13.83
C MET A 23 -11.77 -9.05 14.49
N GLY A 24 -10.49 -9.39 14.48
CA GLY A 24 -10.01 -10.64 15.03
C GLY A 24 -8.52 -10.82 14.83
N ARG A 25 -8.10 -12.08 14.82
CA ARG A 25 -6.69 -12.46 14.65
C ARG A 25 -6.54 -13.59 13.66
N LEU A 26 -5.43 -13.59 12.93
CA LEU A 26 -5.06 -14.69 12.06
C LEU A 26 -4.86 -15.97 12.86
N VAL A 27 -5.44 -17.06 12.37
CA VAL A 27 -5.22 -18.43 12.88
C VAL A 27 -4.07 -19.10 12.12
N THR A 28 -4.00 -18.87 10.80
CA THR A 28 -2.88 -19.33 9.96
C THR A 28 -2.06 -18.15 9.47
N ALA A 29 -0.80 -18.40 9.13
CA ALA A 29 0.03 -17.36 8.52
C ALA A 29 -0.55 -16.93 7.16
N LEU A 30 -0.42 -15.64 6.86
CA LEU A 30 -0.61 -15.10 5.52
C LEU A 30 0.78 -14.85 4.93
N GLU A 31 1.20 -15.72 4.03
CA GLU A 31 2.53 -15.65 3.41
C GLU A 31 2.66 -14.48 2.45
N ILE A 32 3.90 -14.07 2.18
CA ILE A 32 4.19 -12.99 1.25
C ILE A 32 3.51 -13.25 -0.10
N GLY A 33 2.81 -12.27 -0.62
CA GLY A 33 2.02 -12.32 -1.86
C GLY A 33 2.56 -11.40 -2.93
N CYS A 34 1.88 -11.40 -4.07
CA CYS A 34 2.05 -10.42 -5.13
C CYS A 34 0.99 -9.31 -5.00
N ASP A 35 1.35 -8.08 -5.37
CA ASP A 35 0.48 -6.91 -5.29
C ASP A 35 -0.05 -6.46 -6.67
N ASP A 36 0.28 -7.20 -7.74
CA ASP A 36 -0.05 -6.89 -9.14
C ASP A 36 -1.15 -7.78 -9.74
N ARG A 37 -1.62 -8.80 -9.01
CA ARG A 37 -2.63 -9.77 -9.48
C ARG A 37 -3.40 -10.38 -8.31
N TRP A 38 -4.44 -11.15 -8.63
CA TRP A 38 -5.14 -11.97 -7.65
C TRP A 38 -4.22 -13.02 -7.03
N ASP A 39 -4.10 -12.98 -5.71
CA ASP A 39 -3.40 -13.99 -4.92
C ASP A 39 -4.38 -15.13 -4.59
N ARG A 40 -4.10 -16.34 -5.07
CA ARG A 40 -4.93 -17.54 -4.88
C ARG A 40 -4.75 -18.19 -3.52
N ARG A 41 -3.84 -17.71 -2.70
CA ARG A 41 -3.65 -18.22 -1.33
C ARG A 41 -4.82 -17.85 -0.44
N SER A 42 -4.87 -18.53 0.71
CA SER A 42 -5.89 -18.29 1.72
C SER A 42 -5.24 -18.17 3.10
N PHE A 43 -5.93 -17.56 4.02
CA PHE A 43 -5.60 -17.57 5.44
C PHE A 43 -6.89 -17.68 6.26
N GLU A 44 -6.75 -18.09 7.50
CA GLU A 44 -7.87 -18.23 8.42
C GLU A 44 -7.80 -17.14 9.49
N VAL A 45 -8.96 -16.57 9.82
CA VAL A 45 -9.14 -15.56 10.86
C VAL A 45 -10.18 -16.03 11.86
N MET A 46 -9.91 -15.85 13.16
CA MET A 46 -10.87 -15.96 14.23
C MET A 46 -11.35 -14.58 14.61
N LEU A 47 -12.64 -14.33 14.53
CA LEU A 47 -13.25 -13.06 14.92
C LEU A 47 -13.41 -12.96 16.44
N ASP A 48 -13.30 -11.74 16.97
CA ASP A 48 -13.34 -11.48 18.41
C ASP A 48 -14.77 -11.51 18.99
N GLY A 49 -15.82 -11.58 18.14
CA GLY A 49 -17.22 -11.59 18.58
C GLY A 49 -18.13 -12.43 17.71
N ASP A 50 -19.07 -13.14 18.33
CA ASP A 50 -19.98 -14.08 17.66
C ASP A 50 -20.96 -13.40 16.70
N ALA A 51 -21.26 -12.12 16.91
CA ALA A 51 -22.11 -11.33 16.02
C ALA A 51 -21.37 -10.72 14.83
N MET A 52 -20.06 -10.88 14.74
CA MET A 52 -19.26 -10.39 13.63
C MET A 52 -19.33 -11.37 12.46
N LEU A 53 -19.61 -10.86 11.26
CA LEU A 53 -19.74 -11.67 10.06
C LEU A 53 -18.84 -11.14 8.96
N LEU A 54 -18.31 -12.04 8.14
CA LEU A 54 -17.62 -11.74 6.90
C LEU A 54 -18.40 -12.37 5.74
N GLU A 55 -18.49 -11.66 4.62
CA GLU A 55 -19.27 -12.08 3.47
C GLU A 55 -18.40 -12.15 2.21
N SER A 56 -18.66 -13.14 1.39
CA SER A 56 -18.08 -13.21 0.04
C SER A 56 -18.65 -12.09 -0.83
N ARG A 57 -17.82 -11.54 -1.70
CA ARG A 57 -18.20 -10.53 -2.69
C ARG A 57 -17.67 -10.94 -4.06
N SER A 58 -18.34 -10.50 -5.12
CA SER A 58 -17.84 -10.73 -6.48
C SER A 58 -16.51 -10.03 -6.70
N GLU A 59 -15.68 -10.53 -7.59
CA GLU A 59 -14.40 -9.88 -7.95
C GLU A 59 -14.62 -8.44 -8.41
N THR A 60 -15.68 -8.17 -9.17
CA THR A 60 -16.03 -6.80 -9.59
C THR A 60 -16.32 -5.90 -8.39
N ALA A 61 -17.06 -6.38 -7.39
CA ALA A 61 -17.33 -5.60 -6.17
C ALA A 61 -16.04 -5.35 -5.37
N VAL A 62 -15.15 -6.34 -5.29
CA VAL A 62 -13.84 -6.18 -4.62
C VAL A 62 -12.98 -5.16 -5.36
N LEU A 63 -12.92 -5.19 -6.69
CA LEU A 63 -12.23 -4.18 -7.48
C LEU A 63 -12.82 -2.77 -7.28
N ALA A 64 -14.14 -2.68 -7.03
CA ALA A 64 -14.83 -1.44 -6.68
C ALA A 64 -14.64 -1.01 -5.19
N GLY A 65 -13.86 -1.76 -4.40
CA GLY A 65 -13.49 -1.39 -3.03
C GLY A 65 -14.13 -2.21 -1.91
N ALA A 66 -14.95 -3.23 -2.22
CA ALA A 66 -15.54 -4.09 -1.20
C ALA A 66 -14.47 -4.95 -0.49
N ASN A 67 -14.82 -5.40 0.74
CA ASN A 67 -14.01 -6.31 1.56
C ASN A 67 -12.57 -5.82 1.80
N LEU A 68 -12.41 -4.51 1.95
CA LEU A 68 -11.14 -3.93 2.36
C LEU A 68 -10.88 -4.24 3.83
N ALA A 69 -9.70 -4.75 4.16
CA ALA A 69 -9.32 -5.10 5.53
C ALA A 69 -7.85 -4.75 5.78
N THR A 70 -7.49 -4.58 7.05
CA THR A 70 -6.08 -4.50 7.45
C THR A 70 -5.65 -5.80 8.12
N VAL A 71 -4.45 -6.27 7.80
CA VAL A 71 -3.77 -7.40 8.43
C VAL A 71 -2.38 -6.95 8.83
N GLY A 72 -2.14 -6.79 10.14
CA GLY A 72 -0.82 -6.39 10.63
C GLY A 72 -0.25 -5.09 10.04
N GLY A 73 -1.11 -4.21 9.50
CA GLY A 73 -0.69 -2.96 8.82
C GLY A 73 -0.69 -3.02 7.30
N GLU A 74 -0.73 -4.21 6.69
CA GLU A 74 -1.02 -4.34 5.26
C GLU A 74 -2.51 -4.17 5.00
N ILE A 75 -2.88 -3.48 3.92
CA ILE A 75 -4.26 -3.42 3.44
C ILE A 75 -4.46 -4.50 2.39
N VAL A 76 -5.43 -5.38 2.64
CA VAL A 76 -5.79 -6.50 1.78
C VAL A 76 -7.27 -6.41 1.39
N GLN A 77 -7.66 -7.10 0.32
CA GLN A 77 -9.07 -7.37 0.01
C GLN A 77 -9.23 -8.87 -0.24
N PHE A 78 -10.42 -9.39 0.00
CA PHE A 78 -10.77 -10.79 -0.24
C PHE A 78 -12.10 -10.90 -0.98
N ALA A 79 -12.20 -11.84 -1.91
CA ALA A 79 -13.46 -12.10 -2.59
C ALA A 79 -14.26 -13.20 -1.89
N GLN A 80 -13.60 -14.18 -1.29
CA GLN A 80 -14.27 -15.32 -0.65
C GLN A 80 -14.06 -15.28 0.86
N ALA A 81 -15.15 -15.50 1.59
CA ALA A 81 -15.18 -15.70 3.03
C ALA A 81 -16.01 -16.94 3.33
N GLU A 82 -15.37 -18.03 3.72
CA GLU A 82 -15.97 -19.31 4.05
C GLU A 82 -16.00 -19.48 5.56
N LEU A 83 -17.17 -19.69 6.16
CA LEU A 83 -17.29 -19.99 7.58
C LEU A 83 -16.86 -21.45 7.79
N VAL A 84 -15.71 -21.69 8.38
CA VAL A 84 -15.14 -23.04 8.60
C VAL A 84 -15.40 -23.57 10.01
N ALA A 85 -15.69 -22.71 10.95
CA ALA A 85 -16.15 -23.03 12.32
C ALA A 85 -16.82 -21.77 12.93
N PRO A 86 -17.54 -21.89 14.06
CA PRO A 86 -18.11 -20.71 14.73
C PRO A 86 -17.07 -19.59 14.93
N GLY A 87 -17.35 -18.40 14.38
CA GLY A 87 -16.46 -17.23 14.41
C GLY A 87 -15.18 -17.34 13.58
N LYS A 88 -14.92 -18.49 12.93
CA LYS A 88 -13.70 -18.75 12.18
C LYS A 88 -13.97 -18.78 10.68
N TYR A 89 -13.30 -17.91 9.94
CA TYR A 89 -13.43 -17.77 8.49
C TYR A 89 -12.13 -18.10 7.77
N ARG A 90 -12.25 -18.78 6.60
CA ARG A 90 -11.19 -18.88 5.61
C ARG A 90 -11.42 -17.82 4.54
N LEU A 91 -10.45 -16.93 4.37
CA LEU A 91 -10.46 -15.86 3.39
C LEU A 91 -9.54 -16.22 2.23
N SER A 92 -10.03 -16.06 0.99
CA SER A 92 -9.27 -16.40 -0.21
C SER A 92 -9.63 -15.50 -1.39
N ASN A 93 -8.91 -15.69 -2.49
CA ASN A 93 -8.98 -14.85 -3.69
C ASN A 93 -8.69 -13.40 -3.29
N LEU A 94 -7.41 -13.14 -2.99
CA LEU A 94 -6.97 -11.93 -2.31
C LEU A 94 -6.41 -10.91 -3.28
N LEU A 95 -6.56 -9.64 -2.96
CA LEU A 95 -5.74 -8.54 -3.48
C LEU A 95 -4.87 -8.02 -2.34
N ARG A 96 -3.55 -8.05 -2.55
CA ARG A 96 -2.54 -7.71 -1.56
C ARG A 96 -1.99 -6.29 -1.78
N GLY A 97 -1.31 -5.73 -0.78
CA GLY A 97 -0.63 -4.45 -0.91
C GLY A 97 -1.53 -3.30 -1.38
N ARG A 98 -2.82 -3.30 -0.97
CA ARG A 98 -3.78 -2.29 -1.41
C ARG A 98 -3.47 -0.92 -0.80
N ARG A 99 -3.92 0.15 -1.47
CA ARG A 99 -3.75 1.54 -1.02
C ARG A 99 -2.27 1.92 -0.76
N GLY A 100 -1.31 1.25 -1.44
CA GLY A 100 0.11 1.51 -1.28
C GLY A 100 0.77 0.84 -0.07
N SER A 101 0.06 0.02 0.69
CA SER A 101 0.69 -0.84 1.68
C SER A 101 1.57 -1.90 1.00
N ILE A 102 2.51 -2.47 1.74
CA ILE A 102 3.45 -3.46 1.20
C ILE A 102 2.93 -4.85 1.55
N ALA A 103 2.85 -5.72 0.54
CA ALA A 103 2.54 -7.13 0.74
C ALA A 103 3.67 -7.81 1.53
N ALA A 104 3.34 -8.36 2.69
CA ALA A 104 4.28 -8.96 3.61
C ALA A 104 3.77 -10.31 4.14
N THR A 105 4.64 -11.04 4.82
CA THR A 105 4.22 -12.20 5.62
C THR A 105 3.66 -11.74 6.96
N HIS A 106 2.50 -12.26 7.32
CA HIS A 106 1.85 -12.01 8.61
C HIS A 106 1.73 -13.31 9.39
N PRO A 107 2.28 -13.42 10.60
CA PRO A 107 2.22 -14.64 11.42
C PRO A 107 0.81 -14.86 11.98
N PRO A 108 0.49 -16.07 12.45
CA PRO A 108 -0.66 -16.31 13.30
C PRO A 108 -0.67 -15.33 14.48
N GLY A 109 -1.87 -14.89 14.90
CA GLY A 109 -2.05 -13.85 15.91
C GLY A 109 -1.98 -12.42 15.40
N ALA A 110 -1.55 -12.18 14.14
CA ALA A 110 -1.60 -10.86 13.54
C ALA A 110 -3.05 -10.32 13.54
N ARG A 111 -3.19 -9.03 13.82
CA ARG A 111 -4.51 -8.39 13.93
C ARG A 111 -5.16 -8.27 12.56
N PHE A 112 -6.44 -8.63 12.49
CA PHE A 112 -7.33 -8.44 11.35
C PHE A 112 -8.42 -7.44 11.72
N VAL A 113 -8.71 -6.47 10.83
CA VAL A 113 -9.86 -5.55 10.96
C VAL A 113 -10.46 -5.31 9.58
N LEU A 114 -11.75 -5.60 9.42
CA LEU A 114 -12.50 -5.21 8.22
C LEU A 114 -12.69 -3.69 8.22
N LEU A 115 -12.33 -3.03 7.12
CA LEU A 115 -12.49 -1.60 6.96
C LEU A 115 -13.88 -1.29 6.35
N ASP A 116 -14.92 -1.51 7.16
CA ASP A 116 -16.31 -1.24 6.76
C ASP A 116 -16.61 0.26 6.94
N PRO A 117 -16.89 1.01 5.86
CA PRO A 117 -17.16 2.45 5.94
C PRO A 117 -18.32 2.83 6.87
N LEU A 118 -19.27 1.92 7.09
CA LEU A 118 -20.42 2.16 7.98
C LEU A 118 -20.05 2.02 9.46
N ARG A 119 -18.88 1.46 9.78
CA ARG A 119 -18.41 1.16 11.13
C ARG A 119 -17.05 1.83 11.43
N LEU A 120 -16.62 2.72 10.56
CA LEU A 120 -15.39 3.49 10.71
C LEU A 120 -15.73 4.97 10.76
N LEU A 121 -15.00 5.70 11.58
CA LEU A 121 -15.01 7.15 11.57
C LEU A 121 -13.87 7.64 10.67
N ALA A 122 -14.21 8.27 9.55
CA ALA A 122 -13.23 8.98 8.74
C ALA A 122 -12.90 10.31 9.43
N VAL A 123 -11.61 10.57 9.62
CA VAL A 123 -11.12 11.80 10.25
C VAL A 123 -10.28 12.55 9.22
N ASP A 124 -10.73 13.75 8.86
CA ASP A 124 -9.97 14.65 8.02
C ASP A 124 -8.84 15.29 8.85
N LEU A 125 -7.61 15.01 8.47
CA LEU A 125 -6.42 15.53 9.12
C LEU A 125 -5.75 16.56 8.22
N PRO A 126 -5.63 17.84 8.65
CA PRO A 126 -4.95 18.87 7.89
C PRO A 126 -3.49 18.49 7.59
N GLY A 127 -3.00 18.89 6.41
CA GLY A 127 -1.63 18.58 5.96
C GLY A 127 -0.54 19.15 6.88
N GLU A 128 -0.82 20.20 7.63
CA GLU A 128 0.07 20.78 8.63
C GLU A 128 0.34 19.88 9.85
N LEU A 129 -0.47 18.83 10.03
CA LEU A 129 -0.25 17.81 11.05
C LEU A 129 0.74 16.73 10.60
N LEU A 130 1.21 16.78 9.36
CA LEU A 130 2.17 15.82 8.84
C LEU A 130 3.46 15.83 9.68
N GLY A 131 3.92 14.66 10.09
CA GLY A 131 5.05 14.48 10.99
C GLY A 131 4.75 14.71 12.48
N ARG A 132 3.55 15.14 12.83
CA ARG A 132 3.17 15.37 14.23
C ARG A 132 2.65 14.10 14.89
N ALA A 133 2.91 13.97 16.19
CA ALA A 133 2.34 12.92 17.02
C ALA A 133 0.94 13.35 17.48
N LEU A 134 -0.05 12.54 17.15
CA LEU A 134 -1.44 12.70 17.55
C LEU A 134 -1.80 11.67 18.61
N ARG A 135 -2.77 11.97 19.46
CA ARG A 135 -3.36 11.01 20.38
C ARG A 135 -4.86 10.87 20.15
N PHE A 136 -5.35 9.66 20.18
CA PHE A 136 -6.75 9.33 20.01
C PHE A 136 -7.26 8.59 21.24
N ARG A 137 -8.48 8.95 21.68
CA ARG A 137 -9.18 8.31 22.79
C ARG A 137 -10.57 7.92 22.34
N ALA A 138 -10.95 6.66 22.59
CA ALA A 138 -12.32 6.21 22.49
C ALA A 138 -12.88 6.08 23.90
N VAL A 139 -14.05 6.64 24.16
CA VAL A 139 -14.75 6.51 25.44
C VAL A 139 -16.11 5.94 25.13
N GLY A 140 -16.44 4.79 25.69
CA GLY A 140 -17.76 4.16 25.65
C GLY A 140 -18.64 4.63 26.81
N ALA A 141 -19.93 4.38 26.70
CA ALA A 141 -20.85 4.64 27.80
C ALA A 141 -20.50 3.73 28.99
N GLY A 142 -20.18 4.35 30.13
CA GLY A 142 -19.79 3.63 31.35
C GLY A 142 -18.27 3.38 31.52
N ASP A 143 -17.44 3.78 30.57
CA ASP A 143 -15.99 3.67 30.73
C ASP A 143 -15.47 4.69 31.76
N ALA A 144 -14.76 4.20 32.78
CA ALA A 144 -14.15 5.07 33.80
C ALA A 144 -12.89 5.79 33.30
N ALA A 145 -12.10 5.13 32.46
CA ALA A 145 -10.92 5.69 31.81
C ALA A 145 -10.56 4.86 30.58
N THR A 146 -10.18 5.52 29.49
CA THR A 146 -9.74 4.84 28.26
C THR A 146 -8.33 5.27 27.92
N PRO A 147 -7.39 4.35 27.69
CA PRO A 147 -6.03 4.70 27.29
C PRO A 147 -6.05 5.41 25.93
N ALA A 148 -5.21 6.42 25.81
CA ALA A 148 -5.00 7.08 24.52
C ALA A 148 -4.05 6.27 23.67
N VAL A 149 -4.35 6.16 22.37
CA VAL A 149 -3.47 5.56 21.36
C VAL A 149 -2.74 6.68 20.63
N GLY A 150 -1.41 6.60 20.58
CA GLY A 150 -0.57 7.52 19.84
C GLY A 150 -0.45 7.11 18.37
N LEU A 151 -0.45 8.10 17.48
CA LEU A 151 -0.20 7.92 16.05
C LEU A 151 0.65 9.10 15.56
N THR A 152 1.77 8.82 14.91
CA THR A 152 2.50 9.85 14.15
C THR A 152 1.98 9.84 12.71
N LEU A 153 1.53 11.01 12.24
CA LEU A 153 1.00 11.15 10.89
C LEU A 153 2.16 11.18 9.88
N ALA A 154 2.57 10.01 9.42
CA ALA A 154 3.71 9.86 8.50
C ALA A 154 3.39 10.21 7.04
N GLY A 155 2.13 10.46 6.69
CA GLY A 155 1.71 10.79 5.32
C GLY A 155 1.76 9.61 4.35
N GLU A 156 1.68 8.37 4.84
CA GLU A 156 1.74 7.19 3.97
C GLU A 156 0.68 7.20 2.84
N ALA A 157 -0.52 7.71 3.13
CA ALA A 157 -1.58 7.86 2.12
C ALA A 157 -1.26 8.91 1.04
N LEU A 158 -0.30 9.79 1.29
CA LEU A 158 0.15 10.83 0.36
C LEU A 158 1.34 10.39 -0.48
N ARG A 159 1.97 9.25 -0.16
CA ARG A 159 3.11 8.73 -0.92
C ARG A 159 2.65 8.16 -2.26
N PRO A 160 3.30 8.52 -3.38
CA PRO A 160 3.06 7.87 -4.66
C PRO A 160 3.26 6.36 -4.57
N PHE A 161 2.41 5.60 -5.26
CA PHE A 161 2.54 4.14 -5.31
C PHE A 161 3.75 3.71 -6.14
N ALA A 162 4.27 2.54 -5.85
CA ALA A 162 5.34 1.96 -6.66
C ALA A 162 4.89 1.81 -8.12
N PRO A 163 5.68 2.26 -9.10
CA PRO A 163 5.43 1.97 -10.51
C PRO A 163 5.39 0.45 -10.77
N VAL A 164 4.71 0.05 -11.84
CA VAL A 164 4.58 -1.36 -12.23
C VAL A 164 5.06 -1.59 -13.65
N PHE A 165 5.14 -2.86 -14.07
CA PHE A 165 5.54 -3.26 -15.43
C PHE A 165 6.88 -2.67 -15.86
N LEU A 166 7.88 -2.74 -14.96
CA LEU A 166 9.24 -2.38 -15.32
C LEU A 166 9.75 -3.30 -16.44
N ARG A 167 10.19 -2.71 -17.53
CA ARG A 167 10.69 -3.42 -18.71
C ARG A 167 11.95 -2.77 -19.23
N VAL A 168 12.75 -3.51 -20.00
CA VAL A 168 13.89 -3.00 -20.74
C VAL A 168 13.83 -3.50 -22.18
N VAL A 169 14.20 -2.63 -23.10
CA VAL A 169 14.50 -2.98 -24.50
C VAL A 169 15.92 -2.53 -24.77
N SER A 170 16.76 -3.47 -25.23
CA SER A 170 18.15 -3.18 -25.58
C SER A 170 18.34 -3.32 -27.09
N ALA A 171 19.00 -2.35 -27.71
CA ALA A 171 19.33 -2.36 -29.12
C ALA A 171 20.65 -1.60 -29.38
N GLY A 172 21.62 -2.22 -30.09
CA GLY A 172 22.89 -1.57 -30.45
C GLY A 172 23.73 -1.10 -29.27
N GLY A 173 23.56 -1.72 -28.09
CA GLY A 173 24.22 -1.32 -26.85
C GLY A 173 23.47 -0.28 -26.02
N ASP A 174 22.48 0.41 -26.59
CA ASP A 174 21.57 1.28 -25.86
C ASP A 174 20.51 0.46 -25.13
N ALA A 175 19.98 1.00 -24.04
CA ALA A 175 18.87 0.41 -23.31
C ALA A 175 17.81 1.47 -23.03
N ARG A 176 16.55 1.13 -23.26
CA ARG A 176 15.39 1.94 -22.83
C ARG A 176 14.64 1.18 -21.75
N PHE A 177 14.58 1.75 -20.55
CA PHE A 177 13.75 1.28 -19.46
C PHE A 177 12.40 1.97 -19.51
N THR A 178 11.32 1.22 -19.28
CA THR A 178 9.95 1.75 -19.25
C THR A 178 9.21 1.20 -18.05
N TRP A 179 8.21 1.91 -17.58
CA TRP A 179 7.31 1.51 -16.50
C TRP A 179 5.93 2.14 -16.67
N ARG A 180 5.00 1.76 -15.80
CA ARG A 180 3.68 2.39 -15.70
C ARG A 180 3.51 2.93 -14.29
N ARG A 181 3.00 4.17 -14.16
CA ARG A 181 2.62 4.75 -12.87
C ARG A 181 1.34 4.12 -12.36
N ARG A 182 1.13 4.18 -11.05
CA ARG A 182 -0.16 3.90 -10.41
C ARG A 182 -0.68 5.20 -9.77
N SER A 183 -2.00 5.36 -9.72
CA SER A 183 -2.62 6.52 -9.09
C SER A 183 -3.00 6.21 -7.64
N ARG A 184 -2.67 7.10 -6.71
CA ARG A 184 -3.18 7.07 -5.34
C ARG A 184 -4.53 7.76 -5.20
N SER A 185 -4.90 8.61 -6.17
CA SER A 185 -6.17 9.34 -6.17
C SER A 185 -7.37 8.46 -6.52
N GLY A 186 -7.14 7.16 -6.80
CA GLY A 186 -8.17 6.25 -7.27
C GLY A 186 -8.68 6.65 -8.66
N PHE A 187 -9.21 5.70 -9.40
CA PHE A 187 -9.93 5.97 -10.64
C PHE A 187 -10.88 4.81 -10.95
N GLY A 188 -12.00 5.12 -11.57
CA GLY A 188 -12.83 4.11 -12.21
C GLY A 188 -12.22 3.67 -13.53
N TRP A 189 -12.65 2.52 -14.05
CA TRP A 189 -12.32 2.11 -15.41
C TRP A 189 -13.02 3.07 -16.40
N LEU A 190 -12.24 3.89 -17.10
CA LEU A 190 -12.72 4.82 -18.11
C LEU A 190 -11.98 4.55 -19.41
N ASP A 191 -12.71 4.22 -20.46
CA ASP A 191 -12.11 3.97 -21.76
C ASP A 191 -11.47 5.26 -22.31
N GLY A 192 -10.22 5.11 -22.81
CA GLY A 192 -9.49 6.22 -23.43
C GLY A 192 -8.95 7.29 -22.47
N THR A 193 -9.11 7.10 -21.16
CA THR A 193 -8.62 8.04 -20.14
C THR A 193 -7.51 7.37 -19.32
N ASP A 194 -6.37 8.07 -19.19
CA ASP A 194 -5.29 7.61 -18.30
C ASP A 194 -5.64 7.86 -16.82
N ALA A 195 -5.03 7.09 -15.92
CA ALA A 195 -5.18 7.26 -14.48
C ALA A 195 -4.77 8.68 -14.05
N PRO A 196 -5.52 9.35 -13.15
CA PRO A 196 -5.14 10.66 -12.62
C PRO A 196 -3.70 10.66 -12.14
N LEU A 197 -2.94 11.72 -12.42
CA LEU A 197 -1.54 11.82 -12.00
C LEU A 197 -1.43 11.80 -10.47
N GLY A 198 -2.30 12.53 -9.80
CA GLY A 198 -2.33 12.63 -8.34
C GLY A 198 -1.21 13.48 -7.73
N GLU A 199 -0.33 14.04 -8.56
CA GLU A 199 0.79 14.92 -8.22
C GLU A 199 0.78 16.14 -9.16
N LEU A 200 1.45 17.22 -8.79
CA LEU A 200 1.50 18.44 -9.61
C LEU A 200 2.24 18.22 -10.94
N ARG A 201 3.22 17.32 -10.94
CA ARG A 201 4.00 16.96 -12.13
C ARG A 201 4.35 15.49 -12.15
N GLU A 202 4.51 14.94 -13.34
CA GLU A 202 5.06 13.61 -13.51
C GLU A 202 6.58 13.66 -13.35
N ALA A 203 7.12 12.96 -12.37
CA ALA A 203 8.56 12.89 -12.14
C ALA A 203 8.93 11.58 -11.44
N TYR A 204 10.11 11.05 -11.75
CA TYR A 204 10.61 9.80 -11.20
C TYR A 204 12.06 9.91 -10.79
N ARG A 205 12.41 9.24 -9.70
CA ARG A 205 13.80 8.93 -9.36
C ARG A 205 14.11 7.51 -9.81
N VAL A 206 15.13 7.40 -10.65
CA VAL A 206 15.60 6.12 -11.20
C VAL A 206 16.98 5.84 -10.65
N THR A 207 17.18 4.65 -10.08
CA THR A 207 18.48 4.18 -9.59
C THR A 207 18.83 2.89 -10.26
N LEU A 208 20.00 2.83 -10.89
CA LEU A 208 20.57 1.64 -11.52
C LEU A 208 21.73 1.12 -10.67
N SER A 209 21.70 -0.17 -10.33
CA SER A 209 22.76 -0.84 -9.57
C SER A 209 23.27 -2.07 -10.29
N SER A 210 24.54 -2.39 -10.13
CA SER A 210 25.15 -3.63 -10.62
C SER A 210 26.10 -4.17 -9.55
N GLY A 211 26.05 -5.47 -9.28
CA GLY A 211 26.84 -6.09 -8.22
C GLY A 211 26.60 -5.50 -6.83
N GLY A 212 25.37 -5.03 -6.52
CA GLY A 212 25.02 -4.39 -5.26
C GLY A 212 25.42 -2.91 -5.16
N THR A 213 26.21 -2.38 -6.09
CA THR A 213 26.67 -0.98 -6.09
C THR A 213 25.80 -0.13 -7.00
N VAL A 214 25.37 1.04 -6.50
CA VAL A 214 24.68 2.04 -7.33
C VAL A 214 25.67 2.59 -8.36
N ARG A 215 25.31 2.47 -9.63
CA ARG A 215 26.10 2.96 -10.77
C ARG A 215 25.62 4.31 -11.26
N ARG A 216 24.28 4.52 -11.21
CA ARG A 216 23.67 5.76 -11.67
C ARG A 216 22.39 6.05 -10.91
N GLU A 217 22.17 7.34 -10.63
CA GLU A 217 20.90 7.88 -10.17
C GLU A 217 20.53 9.07 -11.04
N VAL A 218 19.30 9.10 -11.56
CA VAL A 218 18.77 10.18 -12.39
C VAL A 218 17.34 10.51 -12.00
N SER A 219 16.92 11.73 -12.32
CA SER A 219 15.52 12.13 -12.29
C SER A 219 15.03 12.31 -13.71
N VAL A 220 13.84 11.77 -14.01
CA VAL A 220 13.18 11.88 -15.31
C VAL A 220 11.74 12.35 -15.13
N ASP A 221 11.18 12.99 -16.15
CA ASP A 221 9.83 13.58 -16.17
C ASP A 221 8.83 12.75 -17.02
N ALA A 222 9.24 11.56 -17.42
CA ALA A 222 8.44 10.65 -18.22
C ALA A 222 8.57 9.22 -17.70
N PRO A 223 7.60 8.30 -17.99
CA PRO A 223 7.63 6.92 -17.50
C PRO A 223 8.61 6.03 -18.29
N PHE A 224 9.73 6.61 -18.69
CA PHE A 224 10.85 5.89 -19.31
C PHE A 224 12.17 6.60 -19.04
N TRP A 225 13.26 5.84 -19.27
CA TRP A 225 14.62 6.36 -19.22
C TRP A 225 15.47 5.70 -20.28
N ASP A 226 16.11 6.54 -21.11
CA ASP A 226 17.09 6.10 -22.10
C ASP A 226 18.48 6.06 -21.47
N TYR A 227 19.13 4.91 -21.59
CA TYR A 227 20.44 4.65 -21.05
C TYR A 227 21.38 4.25 -22.20
N PRO A 228 22.07 5.23 -22.83
CA PRO A 228 22.88 4.98 -24.01
C PRO A 228 24.15 4.19 -23.69
N ALA A 229 24.68 3.51 -24.70
CA ALA A 229 25.91 2.70 -24.63
C ALA A 229 27.09 3.49 -24.05
N ALA A 230 27.23 4.78 -24.40
CA ALA A 230 28.27 5.63 -23.86
C ALA A 230 28.14 5.81 -22.32
N ALA A 231 26.92 5.97 -21.79
CA ALA A 231 26.70 6.04 -20.35
C ALA A 231 26.97 4.70 -19.67
N ARG A 232 26.62 3.59 -20.30
CA ARG A 232 26.95 2.22 -19.82
C ARG A 232 28.45 2.03 -19.66
N ALA A 233 29.23 2.46 -20.65
CA ALA A 233 30.69 2.37 -20.61
C ALA A 233 31.28 3.17 -19.45
N VAL A 234 30.81 4.40 -19.23
CA VAL A 234 31.23 5.24 -18.10
C VAL A 234 30.90 4.58 -16.76
N ASP A 235 29.72 3.95 -16.63
CA ASP A 235 29.27 3.27 -15.42
C ASP A 235 29.93 1.90 -15.21
N GLY A 236 30.77 1.43 -16.15
CA GLY A 236 31.44 0.14 -16.09
C GLY A 236 30.48 -1.05 -16.21
N ILE A 237 29.38 -0.92 -16.97
CA ILE A 237 28.39 -1.97 -17.19
C ILE A 237 28.66 -2.64 -18.53
N ALA A 238 29.24 -3.82 -18.49
CA ALA A 238 29.57 -4.62 -19.68
C ALA A 238 28.28 -5.19 -20.34
N PRO A 239 28.32 -5.52 -21.64
CA PRO A 239 27.29 -6.34 -22.27
C PRO A 239 27.11 -7.67 -21.50
N GLY A 240 25.87 -8.11 -21.35
CA GLY A 240 25.52 -9.30 -20.56
C GLY A 240 25.49 -9.06 -19.04
N ALA A 241 25.79 -7.87 -18.54
CA ALA A 241 25.78 -7.60 -17.11
C ALA A 241 24.36 -7.59 -16.53
N THR A 242 24.23 -8.15 -15.33
CA THR A 242 23.01 -8.07 -14.56
C THR A 242 22.93 -6.74 -13.83
N VAL A 243 21.82 -6.03 -14.02
CA VAL A 243 21.53 -4.75 -13.36
C VAL A 243 20.19 -4.80 -12.63
N THR A 244 20.12 -4.08 -11.53
CA THR A 244 18.86 -3.85 -10.81
C THR A 244 18.42 -2.40 -11.00
N LEU A 245 17.26 -2.23 -11.62
CA LEU A 245 16.58 -0.95 -11.75
C LEU A 245 15.66 -0.76 -10.57
N ARG A 246 15.70 0.43 -9.94
CA ARG A 246 14.71 0.88 -8.95
C ARG A 246 14.11 2.18 -9.42
N VAL A 247 12.78 2.28 -9.36
CA VAL A 247 12.03 3.47 -9.80
C VAL A 247 11.06 3.87 -8.71
N ALA A 248 11.05 5.16 -8.36
CA ALA A 248 10.06 5.76 -7.48
C ALA A 248 9.46 6.99 -8.15
N GLN A 249 8.13 7.11 -8.18
CA GLN A 249 7.49 8.38 -8.55
C GLN A 249 7.76 9.41 -7.46
N ILE A 250 7.97 10.67 -7.83
CA ILE A 250 8.21 11.76 -6.89
C ILE A 250 6.88 12.43 -6.58
N GLY A 251 6.53 12.46 -5.30
CA GLY A 251 5.34 13.14 -4.79
C GLY A 251 5.64 14.54 -4.32
N ASP A 252 4.65 15.41 -4.44
CA ASP A 252 4.77 16.84 -4.12
C ASP A 252 4.98 17.09 -2.62
N MET A 253 4.34 16.28 -1.77
CA MET A 253 4.35 16.48 -0.31
C MET A 253 5.34 15.57 0.43
N THR A 254 5.58 14.37 -0.09
CA THR A 254 6.35 13.33 0.61
C THR A 254 7.68 13.00 -0.06
N GLY A 255 8.00 13.66 -1.18
CA GLY A 255 9.18 13.33 -1.97
C GLY A 255 9.06 11.95 -2.65
N PRO A 256 10.14 11.16 -2.75
CA PRO A 256 10.10 9.88 -3.44
C PRO A 256 9.12 8.91 -2.79
N GLY A 257 8.20 8.37 -3.59
CA GLY A 257 7.22 7.38 -3.20
C GLY A 257 7.81 5.98 -2.97
N ILE A 258 6.93 4.98 -3.04
CA ILE A 258 7.33 3.58 -2.90
C ILE A 258 8.11 3.16 -4.14
N ARG A 259 9.23 2.45 -3.92
CA ARG A 259 10.13 2.00 -5.01
C ARG A 259 9.65 0.68 -5.60
N ALA A 260 9.51 0.64 -6.93
CA ALA A 260 9.51 -0.62 -7.66
C ALA A 260 10.95 -1.07 -7.93
N SER A 261 11.19 -2.37 -8.02
CA SER A 261 12.50 -2.94 -8.32
C SER A 261 12.37 -4.10 -9.29
N ALA A 262 13.24 -4.17 -10.31
CA ALA A 262 13.35 -5.29 -11.20
C ALA A 262 14.81 -5.50 -11.64
N THR A 263 15.16 -6.75 -11.94
CA THR A 263 16.50 -7.13 -12.38
C THR A 263 16.47 -7.50 -13.85
N PHE A 264 17.44 -7.02 -14.61
CA PHE A 264 17.56 -7.20 -16.05
C PHE A 264 18.98 -7.62 -16.44
N ILE A 265 19.11 -8.28 -17.58
CA ILE A 265 20.38 -8.51 -18.26
C ILE A 265 20.44 -7.54 -19.44
N LEU A 266 21.50 -6.72 -19.51
CA LEU A 266 21.70 -5.74 -20.58
C LEU A 266 22.62 -6.32 -21.65
N ASN A 267 22.05 -6.60 -22.81
CA ASN A 267 22.79 -7.10 -24.00
C ASN A 267 23.43 -5.95 -24.78
#